data_aaaca480fbf30f36e6e563a88c7ef062
#
_entry.id   aaaca480fbf30f36e6e563a88c7ef062
#
_cell.length_a   1.000
_cell.length_b   1.000
_cell.length_c   1.000
_cell.angle_alpha   90.00
_cell.angle_beta   90.00
_cell.angle_gamma   90.00
#
_symmetry.space_group_name_H-M   'P 1'
#
loop_
_entity.id
_entity.type
_entity.pdbx_description
1 polymer ?
#
loop_
_entity_poly.entity_id
_entity_poly.type
_entity_poly.pdbx_seq_one_letter_code
_entity_poly.pdbx_strand_id
1 'polypeptide(L)'
;TNGYNKKGYNKNGFNKDGYDSNGFDANGYGETGYNKDGYDSNGFDEDGYDSNGFDEDGYDHLGYDKDGYNQEGYNKYNKNKNEMETD
;
A
#
# COMPACT_ATOMS: atom_id res chain seq x y z
N THR A 1 -2.74 -28.20 -24.73
CA THR A 1 -2.36 -27.64 -25.97
C THR A 1 -1.87 -26.26 -25.84
N ASN A 2 -1.51 -25.40 -26.14
CA ASN A 2 -1.03 -24.03 -25.93
C ASN A 2 -0.27 -23.84 -24.61
N GLY A 3 0.13 -24.94 -23.94
CA GLY A 3 0.87 -24.84 -22.69
C GLY A 3 0.02 -24.65 -21.45
N TYR A 4 -1.32 -24.75 -21.58
CA TYR A 4 -2.25 -24.58 -20.47
C TYR A 4 -2.96 -25.89 -20.15
N ASN A 5 -3.20 -26.11 -18.87
CA ASN A 5 -3.92 -27.31 -18.46
C ASN A 5 -5.43 -27.12 -18.62
N LYS A 6 -6.21 -28.09 -18.16
CA LYS A 6 -7.68 -28.08 -18.27
C LYS A 6 -8.31 -26.88 -17.57
N LYS A 7 -7.65 -26.37 -16.53
CA LYS A 7 -8.14 -25.23 -15.77
C LYS A 7 -7.69 -23.90 -16.36
N GLY A 8 -6.86 -23.93 -17.41
CA GLY A 8 -6.42 -22.74 -18.09
C GLY A 8 -5.12 -22.16 -17.56
N TYR A 9 -4.31 -22.95 -16.83
CA TYR A 9 -3.05 -22.50 -16.25
C TYR A 9 -1.87 -23.18 -16.89
N ASN A 10 -0.78 -22.45 -17.10
CA ASN A 10 0.43 -23.00 -17.70
C ASN A 10 1.25 -23.73 -16.62
N LYS A 11 2.45 -24.22 -17.00
CA LYS A 11 3.30 -24.97 -16.08
C LYS A 11 3.78 -24.16 -14.89
N ASN A 12 3.77 -22.83 -15.00
CA ASN A 12 4.18 -21.93 -13.92
C ASN A 12 3.00 -21.53 -13.04
N GLY A 13 1.78 -21.98 -13.38
CA GLY A 13 0.60 -21.73 -12.58
C GLY A 13 -0.19 -20.48 -12.96
N PHE A 14 0.08 -19.90 -14.14
CA PHE A 14 -0.55 -18.67 -14.60
C PHE A 14 -1.47 -18.92 -15.78
N ASN A 15 -2.58 -18.22 -15.83
CA ASN A 15 -3.51 -18.31 -16.93
C ASN A 15 -3.03 -17.40 -18.09
N LYS A 16 -3.83 -17.33 -19.16
CA LYS A 16 -3.46 -16.56 -20.36
C LYS A 16 -3.35 -15.06 -20.09
N ASP A 17 -3.99 -14.59 -19.02
CA ASP A 17 -3.94 -13.18 -18.64
C ASP A 17 -2.77 -12.88 -17.69
N GLY A 18 -2.02 -13.92 -17.27
CA GLY A 18 -0.86 -13.75 -16.43
C GLY A 18 -1.12 -13.86 -14.94
N TYR A 19 -2.30 -14.38 -14.55
CA TYR A 19 -2.69 -14.50 -13.14
C TYR A 19 -2.75 -15.95 -12.70
N ASP A 20 -2.36 -16.20 -11.45
CA ASP A 20 -2.43 -17.54 -10.87
C ASP A 20 -3.85 -17.85 -10.40
N SER A 21 -4.02 -19.02 -9.76
CA SER A 21 -5.34 -19.47 -9.29
C SER A 21 -5.91 -18.60 -8.18
N ASN A 22 -5.07 -17.79 -7.55
CA ASN A 22 -5.51 -16.86 -6.50
C ASN A 22 -5.80 -15.46 -7.06
N GLY A 23 -5.53 -15.26 -8.36
CA GLY A 23 -5.81 -13.99 -9.01
C GLY A 23 -4.66 -13.00 -9.03
N PHE A 24 -3.42 -13.48 -8.75
CA PHE A 24 -2.25 -12.62 -8.68
C PHE A 24 -1.27 -12.94 -9.80
N ASP A 25 -0.60 -11.90 -10.29
CA ASP A 25 0.38 -12.05 -11.36
C ASP A 25 1.73 -12.51 -10.79
N ALA A 26 2.75 -12.58 -11.67
CA ALA A 26 4.08 -13.06 -11.28
C ALA A 26 4.76 -12.16 -10.25
N ASN A 27 4.32 -10.92 -10.15
CA ASN A 27 4.85 -9.96 -9.19
C ASN A 27 4.06 -9.96 -7.87
N GLY A 28 2.96 -10.72 -7.82
CA GLY A 28 2.14 -10.85 -6.62
C GLY A 28 0.99 -9.87 -6.54
N TYR A 29 0.63 -9.20 -7.64
CA TYR A 29 -0.45 -8.21 -7.67
C TYR A 29 -1.64 -8.71 -8.45
N GLY A 30 -2.84 -8.41 -7.96
CA GLY A 30 -4.07 -8.74 -8.65
C GLY A 30 -4.36 -7.78 -9.79
N GLU A 31 -5.47 -8.01 -10.49
CA GLU A 31 -5.85 -7.17 -11.63
C GLU A 31 -6.18 -5.74 -11.24
N THR A 32 -6.49 -5.50 -9.97
CA THR A 32 -6.72 -4.14 -9.46
C THR A 32 -5.43 -3.43 -9.07
N GLY A 33 -4.28 -4.14 -9.12
CA GLY A 33 -2.98 -3.56 -8.80
C GLY A 33 -2.52 -3.72 -7.36
N TYR A 34 -3.27 -4.46 -6.54
CA TYR A 34 -2.95 -4.67 -5.13
C TYR A 34 -2.53 -6.11 -4.87
N ASN A 35 -1.60 -6.30 -3.95
CA ASN A 35 -1.13 -7.63 -3.60
C ASN A 35 -2.10 -8.27 -2.58
N LYS A 36 -1.74 -9.47 -2.08
CA LYS A 36 -2.59 -10.20 -1.15
C LYS A 36 -2.80 -9.48 0.18
N ASP A 37 -1.90 -8.58 0.53
CA ASP A 37 -1.99 -7.79 1.75
C ASP A 37 -2.78 -6.51 1.55
N GLY A 38 -3.17 -6.21 0.29
CA GLY A 38 -3.97 -5.04 -0.02
C GLY A 38 -3.18 -3.79 -0.37
N TYR A 39 -1.89 -3.94 -0.70
CA TYR A 39 -1.01 -2.82 -1.03
C TYR A 39 -0.59 -2.85 -2.49
N ASP A 40 -0.46 -1.68 -3.10
CA ASP A 40 -0.03 -1.58 -4.48
C ASP A 40 1.50 -1.64 -4.56
N SER A 41 2.06 -1.45 -5.77
CA SER A 41 3.50 -1.55 -5.99
C SER A 41 4.29 -0.44 -5.30
N ASN A 42 3.62 0.61 -4.88
CA ASN A 42 4.24 1.70 -4.13
C ASN A 42 4.14 1.49 -2.62
N GLY A 43 3.42 0.46 -2.19
CA GLY A 43 3.27 0.12 -0.78
C GLY A 43 2.07 0.76 -0.10
N PHE A 44 1.11 1.28 -0.87
CA PHE A 44 -0.08 1.96 -0.33
C PHE A 44 -1.33 1.14 -0.60
N ASP A 45 -2.26 1.15 0.35
CA ASP A 45 -3.52 0.45 0.21
C ASP A 45 -4.51 1.29 -0.62
N GLU A 46 -5.74 0.78 -0.75
CA GLU A 46 -6.75 1.46 -1.57
C GLU A 46 -7.18 2.81 -1.01
N ASP A 47 -6.93 3.04 0.27
CA ASP A 47 -7.21 4.32 0.90
C ASP A 47 -6.05 5.29 0.78
N GLY A 48 -4.90 4.83 0.25
CA GLY A 48 -3.74 5.66 0.03
C GLY A 48 -2.75 5.68 1.19
N TYR A 49 -2.85 4.73 2.13
CA TYR A 49 -1.98 4.64 3.31
C TYR A 49 -1.08 3.43 3.24
N ASP A 50 0.14 3.57 3.72
CA ASP A 50 1.09 2.46 3.74
C ASP A 50 0.82 1.57 4.97
N SER A 51 1.67 0.57 5.17
CA SER A 51 1.49 -0.39 6.27
C SER A 51 1.66 0.24 7.65
N ASN A 52 2.24 1.40 7.71
CA ASN A 52 2.40 2.15 8.96
C ASN A 52 1.26 3.13 9.19
N GLY A 53 0.37 3.28 8.21
CA GLY A 53 -0.79 4.15 8.33
C GLY A 53 -0.58 5.56 7.81
N PHE A 54 0.49 5.80 7.04
CA PHE A 54 0.82 7.13 6.51
C PHE A 54 0.60 7.17 5.00
N ASP A 55 0.14 8.32 4.52
CA ASP A 55 -0.07 8.50 3.08
C ASP A 55 1.25 8.85 2.40
N GLU A 56 1.20 9.15 1.10
CA GLU A 56 2.42 9.43 0.31
C GLU A 56 3.13 10.70 0.77
N ASP A 57 2.42 11.58 1.45
CA ASP A 57 2.99 12.82 1.98
C ASP A 57 3.56 12.63 3.38
N GLY A 58 3.35 11.45 3.98
CA GLY A 58 3.89 11.14 5.29
C GLY A 58 2.95 11.45 6.45
N TYR A 59 1.66 11.64 6.19
CA TYR A 59 0.67 11.98 7.21
C TYR A 59 -0.35 10.85 7.36
N ASP A 60 -0.79 10.62 8.59
CA ASP A 60 -1.80 9.59 8.85
C ASP A 60 -3.20 10.13 8.55
N HIS A 61 -4.23 9.32 8.83
CA HIS A 61 -5.61 9.69 8.49
C HIS A 61 -6.13 10.88 9.31
N LEU A 62 -5.45 11.22 10.39
CA LEU A 62 -5.78 12.40 11.20
C LEU A 62 -5.00 13.63 10.75
N GLY A 63 -4.06 13.46 9.83
CA GLY A 63 -3.27 14.55 9.29
C GLY A 63 -1.95 14.80 10.00
N TYR A 64 -1.47 13.86 10.83
CA TYR A 64 -0.23 14.00 11.58
C TYR A 64 0.86 13.10 11.01
N ASP A 65 2.10 13.60 11.03
CA ASP A 65 3.24 12.83 10.56
C ASP A 65 3.72 11.87 11.66
N LYS A 66 4.81 11.16 11.39
CA LYS A 66 5.34 10.16 12.33
C LYS A 66 5.79 10.76 13.65
N ASP A 67 6.09 12.05 13.66
CA ASP A 67 6.50 12.76 14.86
C ASP A 67 5.31 13.36 15.62
N GLY A 68 4.11 13.24 15.02
CA GLY A 68 2.88 13.69 15.64
C GLY A 68 2.47 15.11 15.29
N TYR A 69 3.05 15.69 14.24
CA TYR A 69 2.77 17.08 13.82
C TYR A 69 2.05 17.10 12.47
N ASN A 70 1.11 18.04 12.34
CA ASN A 70 0.36 18.18 11.09
C ASN A 70 1.15 19.06 10.11
N GLN A 71 0.57 19.34 8.94
CA GLN A 71 1.20 20.13 7.89
C GLN A 71 1.56 21.54 8.35
N GLU A 72 0.85 22.04 9.32
CA GLU A 72 1.09 23.38 9.86
C GLU A 72 2.14 23.37 10.96
N GLY A 73 2.61 22.15 11.35
CA GLY A 73 3.64 22.01 12.36
C GLY A 73 3.13 21.89 13.78
N TYR A 74 1.83 21.64 13.97
CA TYR A 74 1.21 21.54 15.31
C TYR A 74 0.82 20.11 15.62
N ASN A 75 0.99 19.70 16.85
CA ASN A 75 0.58 18.39 17.32
C ASN A 75 -0.87 18.42 17.82
N LYS A 76 -1.35 17.28 18.31
CA LYS A 76 -2.74 17.16 18.79
C LYS A 76 -3.07 18.05 19.99
N TYR A 77 -2.04 18.54 20.66
CA TYR A 77 -2.19 19.46 21.79
C TYR A 77 -2.10 20.91 21.35
N ASN A 78 -1.99 21.13 20.03
CA ASN A 78 -1.91 22.46 19.42
C ASN A 78 -0.59 23.16 19.73
N LYS A 79 0.48 22.39 19.89
CA LYS A 79 1.83 22.86 20.15
C LYS A 79 2.70 22.61 18.93
N ASN A 80 3.53 23.58 18.55
CA ASN A 80 4.43 23.35 17.44
C ASN A 80 5.77 22.82 17.96
N LYS A 81 6.63 22.37 17.01
CA LYS A 81 7.93 21.81 17.37
C LYS A 81 8.81 22.78 18.11
N ASN A 82 8.75 24.04 17.71
CA ASN A 82 9.61 25.06 18.31
C ASN A 82 9.25 25.33 19.75
N GLU A 83 7.96 25.20 20.07
CA GLU A 83 7.48 25.36 21.43
C GLU A 83 7.94 24.22 22.32
N MET A 84 8.07 23.02 21.73
CA MET A 84 8.52 21.84 22.45
C MET A 84 10.02 21.87 22.73
N GLU A 85 10.77 22.58 21.90
CA GLU A 85 12.22 22.66 22.02
C GLU A 85 12.69 23.73 22.99
N THR A 86 11.86 24.71 23.24
CA THR A 86 12.22 25.82 24.14
C THR A 86 11.64 25.56 25.49
N ASP A 87 12.41 25.32 26.48
CA ASP A 87 11.93 25.18 27.83
C ASP A 87 12.78 25.87 28.84
#